data_f9f7cd1b94f9b148b7e58371bff59683
#
_entry.id   f9f7cd1b94f9b148b7e58371bff59683
#
_cell.length_a   1.000
_cell.length_b   1.000
_cell.length_c   1.000
_cell.angle_alpha   90.00
_cell.angle_beta   90.00
_cell.angle_gamma   90.00
#
_symmetry.space_group_name_H-M   'P 1'
#
loop_
_entity.id
_entity.type
_entity.pdbx_description
1 polymer ?
#
loop_
_entity_poly.entity_id
_entity_poly.type
_entity_poly.pdbx_seq_one_letter_code
_entity_poly.pdbx_strand_id
1 'polypeptide(L)'
;MKILLFITLIFNLSISADYSIHKDSEKVIDELVTKHGFERAYVLEVLKDAKKRRTALNSVAKPAEKTKTWDDYKAIFIKNKRIIDGKKFIKKNIDTLERAEKEFGVPKEIITAILGVETNFGNNMGSYRVIDSLTTLGFDDPRRSKFFRSELIQLFLLTRENNLDILKIKGSYAGAMGYSQFISSSYRAYAIDYDGDGYVDLFNSIEDAIGSIANYLKRHGWKKEGKIVVQTFPNNVRKFYKPHESLTQFIPLTFNENGKDLHFIGDDNFRAIARYNISDVYAMAVYYLSEEFKK
;
A
#
# COMPACT_ATOMS: atom_id res chain seq x y z
N MET A 1 -24.31 23.38 58.40
CA MET A 1 -24.01 23.98 57.11
C MET A 1 -23.70 22.85 56.12
N LYS A 2 -24.69 22.44 55.28
CA LYS A 2 -24.57 21.32 54.35
C LYS A 2 -24.07 21.88 53.03
N ILE A 3 -22.84 21.48 52.63
CA ILE A 3 -22.27 21.84 51.34
C ILE A 3 -22.84 20.87 50.32
N LEU A 4 -23.66 21.40 49.41
CA LEU A 4 -24.19 20.65 48.26
C LEU A 4 -23.11 20.63 47.15
N LEU A 5 -22.51 19.46 46.92
CA LEU A 5 -21.55 19.27 45.84
C LEU A 5 -22.32 19.09 44.50
N PHE A 6 -22.33 20.11 43.67
CA PHE A 6 -22.82 19.99 42.27
C PHE A 6 -21.79 19.22 41.44
N ILE A 7 -22.02 17.95 41.15
CA ILE A 7 -21.26 17.20 40.17
C ILE A 7 -21.82 17.57 38.80
N THR A 8 -21.11 18.44 38.10
CA THR A 8 -21.39 18.74 36.69
C THR A 8 -20.89 17.56 35.84
N LEU A 9 -21.81 16.71 35.42
CA LEU A 9 -21.54 15.66 34.44
C LEU A 9 -21.27 16.34 33.07
N ILE A 10 -20.01 16.51 32.71
CA ILE A 10 -19.64 16.94 31.36
C ILE A 10 -19.83 15.73 30.42
N PHE A 11 -20.99 15.68 29.78
CA PHE A 11 -21.19 14.80 28.63
C PHE A 11 -20.23 15.26 27.50
N ASN A 12 -19.13 14.55 27.31
CA ASN A 12 -18.36 14.63 26.09
C ASN A 12 -19.22 14.07 24.94
N LEU A 13 -20.05 14.92 24.36
CA LEU A 13 -20.64 14.66 23.05
C LEU A 13 -19.48 14.54 22.05
N SER A 14 -19.04 13.32 21.78
CA SER A 14 -18.25 13.01 20.60
C SER A 14 -19.15 13.35 19.41
N ILE A 15 -19.01 14.54 18.84
CA ILE A 15 -19.65 14.89 17.58
C ILE A 15 -19.05 13.94 16.55
N SER A 16 -19.78 12.87 16.25
CA SER A 16 -19.47 12.01 15.11
C SER A 16 -19.51 12.90 13.87
N ALA A 17 -18.41 12.96 13.12
CA ALA A 17 -18.42 13.69 11.87
C ALA A 17 -19.42 12.99 10.94
N ASP A 18 -20.49 13.66 10.57
CA ASP A 18 -21.44 13.17 9.57
C ASP A 18 -20.92 13.60 8.20
N TYR A 19 -20.27 12.66 7.51
CA TYR A 19 -19.70 12.94 6.20
C TYR A 19 -20.74 12.96 5.07
N SER A 20 -21.98 12.53 5.32
CA SER A 20 -23.07 12.62 4.33
C SER A 20 -23.46 14.06 4.02
N ILE A 21 -23.22 14.99 4.96
CA ILE A 21 -23.52 16.42 4.82
C ILE A 21 -22.25 17.29 4.69
N HIS A 22 -21.07 16.68 4.49
CA HIS A 22 -19.86 17.44 4.28
C HIS A 22 -19.93 18.22 2.94
N LYS A 23 -19.42 19.46 2.93
CA LYS A 23 -19.50 20.36 1.75
C LYS A 23 -19.02 19.78 0.42
N ASP A 24 -18.08 18.82 0.47
CA ASP A 24 -17.50 18.16 -0.72
C ASP A 24 -18.11 16.75 -0.97
N SER A 25 -19.02 16.27 -0.13
CA SER A 25 -19.60 14.92 -0.25
C SER A 25 -20.50 14.78 -1.47
N GLU A 26 -21.24 15.85 -1.82
CA GLU A 26 -22.20 15.81 -2.91
C GLU A 26 -21.56 15.37 -4.25
N LYS A 27 -20.32 15.79 -4.53
CA LYS A 27 -19.61 15.36 -5.75
C LYS A 27 -19.34 13.86 -5.79
N VAL A 28 -19.04 13.25 -4.64
CA VAL A 28 -18.80 11.80 -4.51
C VAL A 28 -20.14 11.06 -4.62
N ILE A 29 -21.17 11.57 -3.94
CA ILE A 29 -22.52 11.00 -3.96
C ILE A 29 -23.07 11.01 -5.39
N ASP A 30 -23.03 12.17 -6.06
CA ASP A 30 -23.53 12.32 -7.44
C ASP A 30 -22.77 11.39 -8.41
N GLU A 31 -21.46 11.27 -8.28
CA GLU A 31 -20.67 10.37 -9.12
C GLU A 31 -21.07 8.91 -8.91
N LEU A 32 -21.20 8.47 -7.65
CA LEU A 32 -21.63 7.11 -7.32
C LEU A 32 -23.05 6.80 -7.84
N VAL A 33 -23.96 7.75 -7.71
CA VAL A 33 -25.35 7.58 -8.16
C VAL A 33 -25.46 7.64 -9.69
N THR A 34 -24.96 8.73 -10.30
CA THR A 34 -25.23 9.00 -11.72
C THR A 34 -24.37 8.18 -12.68
N LYS A 35 -23.09 7.95 -12.32
CA LYS A 35 -22.16 7.19 -13.18
C LYS A 35 -22.10 5.71 -12.83
N HIS A 36 -22.29 5.37 -11.56
CA HIS A 36 -22.07 4.02 -11.09
C HIS A 36 -23.34 3.30 -10.60
N GLY A 37 -24.50 3.99 -10.61
CA GLY A 37 -25.81 3.38 -10.33
C GLY A 37 -25.98 2.91 -8.87
N PHE A 38 -25.33 3.56 -7.91
CA PHE A 38 -25.60 3.30 -6.50
C PHE A 38 -26.87 3.99 -6.05
N GLU A 39 -27.63 3.35 -5.17
CA GLU A 39 -28.75 3.97 -4.50
C GLU A 39 -28.26 5.11 -3.59
N ARG A 40 -28.82 6.33 -3.77
CA ARG A 40 -28.42 7.52 -3.01
C ARG A 40 -28.55 7.30 -1.50
N ALA A 41 -29.62 6.65 -1.06
CA ALA A 41 -29.85 6.36 0.35
C ALA A 41 -28.74 5.50 0.95
N TYR A 42 -28.27 4.46 0.23
CA TYR A 42 -27.15 3.61 0.65
C TYR A 42 -25.86 4.40 0.79
N VAL A 43 -25.52 5.24 -0.18
CA VAL A 43 -24.30 6.06 -0.13
C VAL A 43 -24.33 7.01 1.06
N LEU A 44 -25.47 7.67 1.31
CA LEU A 44 -25.65 8.56 2.45
C LEU A 44 -25.51 7.82 3.79
N GLU A 45 -26.09 6.63 3.91
CA GLU A 45 -25.98 5.80 5.11
C GLU A 45 -24.52 5.43 5.41
N VAL A 46 -23.78 4.95 4.42
CA VAL A 46 -22.35 4.61 4.55
C VAL A 46 -21.52 5.81 4.96
N LEU A 47 -21.72 6.97 4.33
CA LEU A 47 -20.98 8.19 4.67
C LEU A 47 -21.34 8.73 6.06
N LYS A 48 -22.59 8.57 6.51
CA LYS A 48 -23.05 8.94 7.86
C LYS A 48 -22.44 8.03 8.94
N ASP A 49 -22.27 6.73 8.65
CA ASP A 49 -21.64 5.78 9.59
C ASP A 49 -20.11 5.96 9.69
N ALA A 50 -19.47 6.55 8.69
CA ALA A 50 -18.02 6.73 8.65
C ALA A 50 -17.53 7.65 9.78
N LYS A 51 -16.44 7.24 10.44
CA LYS A 51 -15.91 7.93 11.63
C LYS A 51 -14.61 8.65 11.30
N LYS A 52 -14.50 9.89 11.76
CA LYS A 52 -13.28 10.68 11.61
C LYS A 52 -12.09 10.04 12.34
N ARG A 53 -10.98 9.85 11.62
CA ARG A 53 -9.72 9.27 12.12
C ARG A 53 -8.59 10.31 12.09
N ARG A 54 -8.45 11.09 13.18
CA ARG A 54 -7.37 12.09 13.31
C ARG A 54 -5.97 11.48 13.16
N THR A 55 -5.79 10.24 13.63
CA THR A 55 -4.53 9.49 13.46
C THR A 55 -4.18 9.27 12.00
N ALA A 56 -5.16 9.03 11.12
CA ALA A 56 -4.94 8.89 9.68
C ALA A 56 -4.37 10.19 9.08
N LEU A 57 -4.94 11.35 9.41
CA LEU A 57 -4.45 12.67 8.98
C LEU A 57 -3.00 12.91 9.42
N ASN A 58 -2.69 12.61 10.69
CA ASN A 58 -1.35 12.80 11.24
C ASN A 58 -0.32 11.88 10.58
N SER A 59 -0.68 10.62 10.34
CA SER A 59 0.22 9.62 9.75
C SER A 59 0.51 9.91 8.27
N VAL A 60 -0.50 10.29 7.49
CA VAL A 60 -0.30 10.67 6.07
C VAL A 60 0.54 11.95 5.94
N ALA A 61 0.53 12.83 6.97
CA ALA A 61 1.33 14.03 6.98
C ALA A 61 2.85 13.77 7.12
N LYS A 62 3.26 12.63 7.71
CA LYS A 62 4.66 12.31 8.04
C LYS A 62 5.00 10.87 7.65
N PRO A 63 5.01 10.53 6.35
CA PRO A 63 5.34 9.17 5.92
C PRO A 63 6.81 8.85 6.22
N ALA A 64 7.07 7.60 6.63
CA ALA A 64 8.40 7.13 7.04
C ALA A 64 9.44 7.29 5.91
N GLU A 65 9.04 7.06 4.67
CA GLU A 65 9.86 7.16 3.46
C GLU A 65 10.44 8.57 3.22
N LYS A 66 9.80 9.61 3.79
CA LYS A 66 10.23 11.01 3.67
C LYS A 66 10.90 11.56 4.93
N THR A 67 10.79 10.86 6.05
CA THR A 67 11.22 11.38 7.36
C THR A 67 12.40 10.63 7.96
N LYS A 68 12.73 9.44 7.44
CA LYS A 68 13.81 8.59 7.95
C LYS A 68 15.02 8.63 7.03
N THR A 69 16.22 8.49 7.64
CA THR A 69 17.45 8.18 6.90
C THR A 69 17.37 6.79 6.28
N TRP A 70 18.26 6.48 5.34
CA TRP A 70 18.33 5.13 4.78
C TRP A 70 18.63 4.08 5.86
N ASP A 71 19.59 4.34 6.75
CA ASP A 71 19.94 3.43 7.84
C ASP A 71 18.73 3.12 8.74
N ASP A 72 18.00 4.15 9.16
CA ASP A 72 16.80 4.00 9.98
C ASP A 72 15.70 3.23 9.25
N TYR A 73 15.51 3.52 7.96
CA TYR A 73 14.51 2.87 7.14
C TYR A 73 14.84 1.39 6.90
N LYS A 74 16.09 1.11 6.52
CA LYS A 74 16.63 -0.25 6.35
C LYS A 74 16.45 -1.08 7.61
N ALA A 75 16.78 -0.51 8.79
CA ALA A 75 16.66 -1.17 10.08
C ALA A 75 15.23 -1.57 10.48
N ILE A 76 14.19 -0.98 9.86
CA ILE A 76 12.80 -1.39 10.08
C ILE A 76 12.55 -2.77 9.47
N PHE A 77 13.11 -3.01 8.27
CA PHE A 77 12.76 -4.17 7.44
C PHE A 77 13.81 -5.28 7.44
N ILE A 78 15.10 -4.96 7.46
CA ILE A 78 16.17 -5.95 7.41
C ILE A 78 16.54 -6.40 8.83
N LYS A 79 15.71 -7.30 9.37
CA LYS A 79 15.86 -7.88 10.70
C LYS A 79 15.96 -9.40 10.63
N ASN A 80 16.81 -10.02 11.43
CA ASN A 80 16.99 -11.48 11.46
C ASN A 80 15.65 -12.23 11.55
N LYS A 81 14.74 -11.76 12.43
CA LYS A 81 13.42 -12.40 12.56
C LYS A 81 12.64 -12.36 11.24
N ARG A 82 12.62 -11.22 10.54
CA ARG A 82 11.88 -11.10 9.26
C ARG A 82 12.53 -11.94 8.17
N ILE A 83 13.86 -12.05 8.16
CA ILE A 83 14.59 -12.91 7.21
C ILE A 83 14.22 -14.38 7.45
N ILE A 84 14.25 -14.82 8.70
CA ILE A 84 13.88 -16.21 9.08
C ILE A 84 12.41 -16.48 8.72
N ASP A 85 11.51 -15.56 9.07
CA ASP A 85 10.08 -15.72 8.78
C ASP A 85 9.81 -15.73 7.26
N GLY A 86 10.53 -14.92 6.47
CA GLY A 86 10.43 -14.92 5.01
C GLY A 86 10.91 -16.23 4.38
N LYS A 87 12.02 -16.79 4.86
CA LYS A 87 12.49 -18.12 4.39
C LYS A 87 11.48 -19.23 4.72
N LYS A 88 10.85 -19.17 5.90
CA LYS A 88 9.77 -20.09 6.27
C LYS A 88 8.53 -19.89 5.37
N PHE A 89 8.20 -18.63 5.07
CA PHE A 89 7.09 -18.29 4.17
C PHE A 89 7.32 -18.85 2.77
N ILE A 90 8.52 -18.67 2.21
CA ILE A 90 8.89 -19.25 0.90
C ILE A 90 8.71 -20.76 0.93
N LYS A 91 9.28 -21.43 1.94
CA LYS A 91 9.17 -22.89 2.06
C LYS A 91 7.71 -23.36 2.16
N LYS A 92 6.87 -22.63 2.90
CA LYS A 92 5.46 -23.00 3.08
C LYS A 92 4.63 -22.83 1.80
N ASN A 93 4.95 -21.82 0.98
CA ASN A 93 4.15 -21.45 -0.19
C ASN A 93 4.93 -21.66 -1.50
N ILE A 94 5.87 -22.62 -1.51
CA ILE A 94 6.84 -22.77 -2.60
C ILE A 94 6.17 -23.02 -3.95
N ASP A 95 5.17 -23.88 -4.00
CA ASP A 95 4.48 -24.25 -5.24
C ASP A 95 3.78 -23.04 -5.88
N THR A 96 3.08 -22.24 -5.09
CA THR A 96 2.41 -21.02 -5.56
C THR A 96 3.41 -19.95 -5.99
N LEU A 97 4.49 -19.78 -5.23
CA LEU A 97 5.54 -18.81 -5.54
C LEU A 97 6.29 -19.18 -6.83
N GLU A 98 6.63 -20.45 -7.04
CA GLU A 98 7.31 -20.91 -8.26
C GLU A 98 6.39 -20.85 -9.47
N ARG A 99 5.10 -21.13 -9.29
CA ARG A 99 4.09 -20.90 -10.33
C ARG A 99 4.04 -19.42 -10.74
N ALA A 100 3.98 -18.50 -9.76
CA ALA A 100 3.95 -17.07 -10.03
C ALA A 100 5.25 -16.57 -10.67
N GLU A 101 6.41 -17.05 -10.22
CA GLU A 101 7.70 -16.74 -10.84
C GLU A 101 7.76 -17.20 -12.31
N LYS A 102 7.30 -18.41 -12.59
CA LYS A 102 7.24 -18.96 -13.95
C LYS A 102 6.31 -18.17 -14.87
N GLU A 103 5.13 -17.79 -14.36
CA GLU A 103 4.08 -17.12 -15.12
C GLU A 103 4.37 -15.65 -15.37
N PHE A 104 4.75 -14.91 -14.33
CA PHE A 104 4.94 -13.46 -14.39
C PHE A 104 6.40 -13.05 -14.59
N GLY A 105 7.35 -13.95 -14.40
CA GLY A 105 8.78 -13.69 -14.46
C GLY A 105 9.32 -12.90 -13.29
N VAL A 106 8.58 -12.83 -12.18
CA VAL A 106 8.96 -12.12 -10.95
C VAL A 106 9.54 -13.12 -9.95
N PRO A 107 10.81 -12.98 -9.52
CA PRO A 107 11.41 -13.92 -8.57
C PRO A 107 10.59 -14.06 -7.28
N LYS A 108 10.47 -15.27 -6.77
CA LYS A 108 9.73 -15.57 -5.54
C LYS A 108 10.24 -14.77 -4.33
N GLU A 109 11.53 -14.48 -4.29
CA GLU A 109 12.14 -13.67 -3.23
C GLU A 109 11.62 -12.23 -3.25
N ILE A 110 11.36 -11.64 -4.43
CA ILE A 110 10.80 -10.30 -4.57
C ILE A 110 9.34 -10.26 -4.11
N ILE A 111 8.52 -11.22 -4.54
CA ILE A 111 7.12 -11.34 -4.11
C ILE A 111 7.07 -11.47 -2.58
N THR A 112 7.90 -12.35 -2.02
CA THR A 112 7.99 -12.57 -0.58
C THR A 112 8.50 -11.33 0.16
N ALA A 113 9.46 -10.60 -0.41
CA ALA A 113 9.99 -9.38 0.20
C ALA A 113 8.92 -8.28 0.28
N ILE A 114 8.09 -8.12 -0.74
CA ILE A 114 6.95 -7.19 -0.71
C ILE A 114 5.98 -7.60 0.39
N LEU A 115 5.55 -8.86 0.47
CA LEU A 115 4.69 -9.35 1.56
C LEU A 115 5.32 -9.13 2.95
N GLY A 116 6.65 -9.29 3.05
CA GLY A 116 7.40 -9.04 4.26
C GLY A 116 7.42 -7.56 4.66
N VAL A 117 7.59 -6.66 3.71
CA VAL A 117 7.61 -5.21 3.95
C VAL A 117 6.22 -4.70 4.27
N GLU A 118 5.20 -5.08 3.50
CA GLU A 118 3.84 -4.57 3.61
C GLU A 118 3.14 -5.02 4.90
N THR A 119 3.16 -6.32 5.17
CA THR A 119 2.32 -6.88 6.23
C THR A 119 3.06 -7.79 7.20
N ASN A 120 4.39 -7.90 7.07
CA ASN A 120 5.14 -8.92 7.81
C ASN A 120 4.51 -10.31 7.60
N PHE A 121 4.31 -10.67 6.33
CA PHE A 121 3.70 -11.95 5.88
C PHE A 121 2.27 -12.15 6.40
N GLY A 122 1.45 -11.11 6.42
CA GLY A 122 0.06 -11.12 6.87
C GLY A 122 -0.15 -10.87 8.37
N ASN A 123 0.92 -10.75 9.18
CA ASN A 123 0.78 -10.50 10.61
C ASN A 123 0.28 -9.09 10.94
N ASN A 124 0.34 -8.15 9.99
CA ASN A 124 -0.12 -6.77 10.19
C ASN A 124 -0.73 -6.20 8.90
N MET A 125 -1.98 -6.50 8.65
CA MET A 125 -2.74 -5.98 7.50
C MET A 125 -3.48 -4.68 7.79
N GLY A 126 -3.27 -4.08 8.98
CA GLY A 126 -3.96 -2.89 9.43
C GLY A 126 -5.26 -3.19 10.20
N SER A 127 -5.71 -2.21 10.98
CA SER A 127 -6.87 -2.35 11.88
C SER A 127 -7.92 -1.24 11.72
N TYR A 128 -7.66 -0.27 10.85
CA TYR A 128 -8.60 0.80 10.56
C TYR A 128 -9.72 0.30 9.66
N ARG A 129 -10.97 0.71 9.90
CA ARG A 129 -11.99 0.55 8.87
C ARG A 129 -11.57 1.42 7.67
N VAL A 130 -11.50 0.82 6.50
CA VAL A 130 -11.02 1.49 5.28
C VAL A 130 -11.93 2.65 4.91
N ILE A 131 -13.24 2.47 5.08
CA ILE A 131 -14.22 3.54 4.87
C ILE A 131 -13.93 4.77 5.74
N ASP A 132 -13.61 4.59 7.03
CA ASP A 132 -13.26 5.69 7.93
C ASP A 132 -12.00 6.43 7.47
N SER A 133 -10.96 5.67 7.08
CA SER A 133 -9.69 6.23 6.62
C SER A 133 -9.87 7.05 5.33
N LEU A 134 -10.51 6.45 4.32
CA LEU A 134 -10.68 7.11 3.02
C LEU A 134 -11.63 8.30 3.10
N THR A 135 -12.70 8.21 3.90
CA THR A 135 -13.63 9.32 4.10
C THR A 135 -12.94 10.47 4.83
N THR A 136 -12.20 10.18 5.93
CA THR A 136 -11.44 11.21 6.64
C THR A 136 -10.42 11.90 5.73
N LEU A 137 -9.61 11.12 5.00
CA LEU A 137 -8.58 11.67 4.11
C LEU A 137 -9.17 12.35 2.87
N GLY A 138 -10.30 11.84 2.38
CA GLY A 138 -11.01 12.39 1.22
C GLY A 138 -11.65 13.75 1.48
N PHE A 139 -12.07 13.99 2.72
CA PHE A 139 -12.78 15.23 3.05
C PHE A 139 -11.99 16.19 3.94
N ASP A 140 -11.09 15.68 4.77
CA ASP A 140 -10.37 16.51 5.77
C ASP A 140 -8.87 16.71 5.48
N ASP A 141 -8.25 15.97 4.53
CA ASP A 141 -6.84 16.18 4.16
C ASP A 141 -6.72 17.35 3.16
N PRO A 142 -6.03 18.46 3.49
CA PRO A 142 -5.96 19.61 2.61
C PRO A 142 -5.10 19.40 1.35
N ARG A 143 -4.25 18.36 1.31
CA ARG A 143 -3.25 18.15 0.26
C ARG A 143 -3.65 17.10 -0.76
N ARG A 144 -4.27 15.97 -0.32
CA ARG A 144 -4.55 14.81 -1.15
C ARG A 144 -6.02 14.41 -1.18
N SER A 145 -6.93 15.29 -0.74
CA SER A 145 -8.36 15.00 -0.68
C SER A 145 -8.95 14.48 -1.99
N LYS A 146 -8.55 15.06 -3.12
CA LYS A 146 -9.01 14.60 -4.46
C LYS A 146 -8.63 13.14 -4.72
N PHE A 147 -7.40 12.75 -4.40
CA PHE A 147 -6.93 11.37 -4.54
C PHE A 147 -7.73 10.42 -3.65
N PHE A 148 -7.90 10.75 -2.37
CA PHE A 148 -8.62 9.89 -1.43
C PHE A 148 -10.13 9.81 -1.72
N ARG A 149 -10.75 10.87 -2.27
CA ARG A 149 -12.13 10.77 -2.78
C ARG A 149 -12.25 9.83 -3.98
N SER A 150 -11.26 9.83 -4.87
CA SER A 150 -11.21 8.85 -5.95
C SER A 150 -11.09 7.42 -5.40
N GLU A 151 -10.20 7.19 -4.42
CA GLU A 151 -10.07 5.88 -3.77
C GLU A 151 -11.34 5.46 -3.00
N LEU A 152 -12.06 6.42 -2.42
CA LEU A 152 -13.35 6.17 -1.77
C LEU A 152 -14.40 5.67 -2.79
N ILE A 153 -14.48 6.29 -3.96
CA ILE A 153 -15.36 5.82 -5.05
C ILE A 153 -14.95 4.40 -5.47
N GLN A 154 -13.64 4.15 -5.64
CA GLN A 154 -13.13 2.82 -5.97
C GLN A 154 -13.45 1.79 -4.88
N LEU A 155 -13.51 2.18 -3.59
CA LEU A 155 -13.90 1.28 -2.52
C LEU A 155 -15.37 0.85 -2.65
N PHE A 156 -16.29 1.78 -2.94
CA PHE A 156 -17.68 1.43 -3.19
C PHE A 156 -17.82 0.43 -4.35
N LEU A 157 -17.09 0.66 -5.44
CA LEU A 157 -17.10 -0.24 -6.60
C LEU A 157 -16.51 -1.61 -6.25
N LEU A 158 -15.35 -1.63 -5.61
CA LEU A 158 -14.67 -2.85 -5.17
C LEU A 158 -15.59 -3.72 -4.30
N THR A 159 -16.24 -3.10 -3.31
CA THR A 159 -17.10 -3.86 -2.38
C THR A 159 -18.33 -4.44 -3.05
N ARG A 160 -18.93 -3.73 -4.00
CA ARG A 160 -20.03 -4.23 -4.82
C ARG A 160 -19.60 -5.37 -5.73
N GLU A 161 -18.46 -5.22 -6.41
CA GLU A 161 -17.93 -6.21 -7.36
C GLU A 161 -17.57 -7.54 -6.69
N ASN A 162 -17.10 -7.48 -5.44
CA ASN A 162 -16.67 -8.66 -4.68
C ASN A 162 -17.65 -9.06 -3.57
N ASN A 163 -18.85 -8.48 -3.54
CA ASN A 163 -19.87 -8.75 -2.52
C ASN A 163 -19.36 -8.62 -1.08
N LEU A 164 -18.55 -7.57 -0.82
CA LEU A 164 -17.95 -7.30 0.48
C LEU A 164 -18.75 -6.24 1.25
N ASP A 165 -18.80 -6.37 2.58
CA ASP A 165 -19.40 -5.35 3.45
C ASP A 165 -18.42 -4.18 3.64
N ILE A 166 -18.71 -3.04 3.00
CA ILE A 166 -17.89 -1.82 3.04
C ILE A 166 -17.59 -1.33 4.46
N LEU A 167 -18.48 -1.58 5.41
CA LEU A 167 -18.33 -1.16 6.81
C LEU A 167 -17.40 -2.06 7.61
N LYS A 168 -17.09 -3.28 7.11
CA LYS A 168 -16.27 -4.27 7.82
C LYS A 168 -14.83 -4.36 7.32
N ILE A 169 -14.55 -3.86 6.12
CA ILE A 169 -13.20 -3.93 5.55
C ILE A 169 -12.21 -3.17 6.42
N LYS A 170 -11.13 -3.86 6.80
CA LYS A 170 -10.03 -3.30 7.57
C LYS A 170 -8.77 -3.18 6.70
N GLY A 171 -7.95 -2.19 7.03
CA GLY A 171 -6.70 -1.92 6.34
C GLY A 171 -5.83 -0.93 7.09
N SER A 172 -4.91 -0.30 6.37
CA SER A 172 -4.03 0.74 6.91
C SER A 172 -4.76 2.05 7.16
N TYR A 173 -4.11 2.96 7.87
CA TYR A 173 -4.59 4.33 8.07
C TYR A 173 -4.81 5.12 6.75
N ALA A 174 -4.20 4.69 5.66
CA ALA A 174 -4.32 5.31 4.33
C ALA A 174 -5.25 4.52 3.39
N GLY A 175 -5.91 3.45 3.87
CA GLY A 175 -6.86 2.68 3.09
C GLY A 175 -6.26 1.55 2.24
N ALA A 176 -5.00 1.16 2.51
CA ALA A 176 -4.40 -0.02 1.89
C ALA A 176 -4.91 -1.30 2.57
N MET A 177 -5.15 -2.38 1.80
CA MET A 177 -5.91 -3.55 2.23
C MET A 177 -5.21 -4.87 1.97
N GLY A 178 -5.48 -5.84 2.86
CA GLY A 178 -5.08 -7.23 2.71
C GLY A 178 -3.58 -7.47 2.79
N TYR A 179 -3.16 -8.68 2.43
CA TYR A 179 -1.75 -9.10 2.40
C TYR A 179 -0.87 -8.20 1.53
N SER A 180 -1.38 -7.80 0.37
CA SER A 180 -0.67 -6.98 -0.62
C SER A 180 -0.69 -5.50 -0.33
N GLN A 181 -1.45 -5.03 0.66
CA GLN A 181 -1.67 -3.61 0.97
C GLN A 181 -2.05 -2.78 -0.28
N PHE A 182 -2.90 -3.32 -1.15
CA PHE A 182 -3.43 -2.59 -2.28
C PHE A 182 -4.44 -1.53 -1.83
N ILE A 183 -4.35 -0.32 -2.39
CA ILE A 183 -5.43 0.68 -2.33
C ILE A 183 -6.58 0.23 -3.23
N SER A 184 -7.77 0.82 -3.07
CA SER A 184 -9.00 0.37 -3.74
C SER A 184 -8.86 0.28 -5.26
N SER A 185 -8.26 1.28 -5.89
CA SER A 185 -8.01 1.29 -7.33
C SER A 185 -7.02 0.21 -7.78
N SER A 186 -5.97 -0.04 -6.99
CA SER A 186 -5.00 -1.10 -7.29
C SER A 186 -5.60 -2.49 -7.12
N TYR A 187 -6.43 -2.68 -6.10
CA TYR A 187 -7.16 -3.94 -5.91
C TYR A 187 -8.00 -4.27 -7.15
N ARG A 188 -8.85 -3.35 -7.60
CA ARG A 188 -9.69 -3.51 -8.79
C ARG A 188 -8.90 -3.72 -10.09
N ALA A 189 -7.72 -3.08 -10.22
CA ALA A 189 -6.94 -3.12 -11.46
C ALA A 189 -5.98 -4.30 -11.57
N TYR A 190 -5.48 -4.82 -10.45
CA TYR A 190 -4.34 -5.76 -10.44
C TYR A 190 -4.56 -7.01 -9.61
N ALA A 191 -5.52 -7.05 -8.69
CA ALA A 191 -5.81 -8.26 -7.95
C ALA A 191 -6.42 -9.32 -8.87
N ILE A 192 -6.04 -10.58 -8.66
CA ILE A 192 -6.49 -11.73 -9.45
C ILE A 192 -6.84 -12.89 -8.52
N ASP A 193 -7.84 -13.66 -8.93
CA ASP A 193 -8.13 -15.00 -8.39
C ASP A 193 -7.02 -15.93 -8.84
N TYR A 194 -6.09 -16.23 -7.94
CA TYR A 194 -4.90 -17.02 -8.29
C TYR A 194 -4.96 -18.45 -7.75
N ASP A 195 -5.84 -18.76 -6.81
CA ASP A 195 -6.14 -20.14 -6.40
C ASP A 195 -7.24 -20.79 -7.23
N GLY A 196 -8.01 -19.98 -7.99
CA GLY A 196 -9.02 -20.44 -8.94
C GLY A 196 -10.34 -20.83 -8.28
N ASP A 197 -10.65 -20.26 -7.11
CA ASP A 197 -11.90 -20.54 -6.38
C ASP A 197 -13.09 -19.70 -6.89
N GLY A 198 -12.86 -18.78 -7.82
CA GLY A 198 -13.85 -17.88 -8.43
C GLY A 198 -13.99 -16.53 -7.71
N TYR A 199 -13.17 -16.26 -6.70
CA TYR A 199 -13.19 -15.01 -5.94
C TYR A 199 -11.78 -14.41 -5.87
N VAL A 200 -11.69 -13.10 -5.78
CA VAL A 200 -10.42 -12.40 -5.51
C VAL A 200 -10.39 -12.02 -4.04
N ASP A 201 -9.61 -12.72 -3.21
CA ASP A 201 -9.58 -12.50 -1.76
C ASP A 201 -8.16 -12.16 -1.25
N LEU A 202 -7.78 -10.89 -1.27
CA LEU A 202 -6.51 -10.43 -0.71
C LEU A 202 -6.48 -10.41 0.82
N PHE A 203 -7.57 -10.73 1.49
CA PHE A 203 -7.66 -10.73 2.96
C PHE A 203 -7.37 -12.11 3.55
N ASN A 204 -7.75 -13.19 2.86
CA ASN A 204 -7.66 -14.54 3.40
C ASN A 204 -6.91 -15.52 2.48
N SER A 205 -6.88 -15.29 1.13
CA SER A 205 -6.11 -16.10 0.19
C SER A 205 -4.69 -15.55 0.04
N ILE A 206 -3.71 -16.34 0.49
CA ILE A 206 -2.30 -16.02 0.29
C ILE A 206 -1.87 -16.24 -1.15
N GLU A 207 -2.51 -17.18 -1.82
CA GLU A 207 -2.31 -17.49 -3.23
C GLU A 207 -2.68 -16.29 -4.10
N ASP A 208 -3.86 -15.69 -3.87
CA ASP A 208 -4.30 -14.49 -4.56
C ASP A 208 -3.35 -13.32 -4.31
N ALA A 209 -2.89 -13.17 -3.08
CA ALA A 209 -1.94 -12.12 -2.75
C ALA A 209 -0.60 -12.28 -3.49
N ILE A 210 -0.07 -13.51 -3.57
CA ILE A 210 1.15 -13.84 -4.32
C ILE A 210 0.96 -13.53 -5.81
N GLY A 211 -0.12 -14.05 -6.41
CA GLY A 211 -0.44 -13.84 -7.82
C GLY A 211 -0.66 -12.36 -8.13
N SER A 212 -1.40 -11.66 -7.29
CA SER A 212 -1.71 -10.23 -7.46
C SER A 212 -0.47 -9.34 -7.37
N ILE A 213 0.47 -9.60 -6.46
CA ILE A 213 1.76 -8.89 -6.39
C ILE A 213 2.56 -9.11 -7.67
N ALA A 214 2.65 -10.35 -8.12
CA ALA A 214 3.37 -10.70 -9.35
C ALA A 214 2.74 -10.04 -10.59
N ASN A 215 1.40 -10.08 -10.71
CA ASN A 215 0.64 -9.41 -11.75
C ASN A 215 0.86 -7.88 -11.71
N TYR A 216 0.82 -7.26 -10.53
CA TYR A 216 1.10 -5.83 -10.36
C TYR A 216 2.46 -5.45 -10.93
N LEU A 217 3.52 -6.15 -10.53
CA LEU A 217 4.87 -5.88 -11.00
C LEU A 217 4.99 -6.10 -12.51
N LYS A 218 4.41 -7.17 -13.05
CA LYS A 218 4.38 -7.45 -14.49
C LYS A 218 3.69 -6.33 -15.27
N ARG A 219 2.52 -5.88 -14.79
CA ARG A 219 1.75 -4.79 -15.41
C ARG A 219 2.47 -3.44 -15.32
N HIS A 220 3.39 -3.28 -14.36
CA HIS A 220 4.23 -2.08 -14.20
C HIS A 220 5.61 -2.20 -14.85
N GLY A 221 5.79 -3.13 -15.77
CA GLY A 221 6.96 -3.21 -16.63
C GLY A 221 8.08 -4.10 -16.12
N TRP A 222 7.80 -5.01 -15.17
CA TRP A 222 8.79 -6.02 -14.77
C TRP A 222 9.31 -6.81 -15.96
N LYS A 223 10.62 -6.91 -16.04
CA LYS A 223 11.34 -7.69 -17.07
C LYS A 223 11.89 -8.96 -16.44
N LYS A 224 11.51 -10.12 -16.98
CA LYS A 224 12.10 -11.40 -16.59
C LYS A 224 13.62 -11.34 -16.80
N GLU A 225 14.38 -11.82 -15.83
CA GLU A 225 15.86 -11.81 -15.84
C GLU A 225 16.50 -10.41 -15.90
N GLY A 226 15.69 -9.34 -15.85
CA GLY A 226 16.18 -7.96 -15.78
C GLY A 226 16.82 -7.68 -14.42
N LYS A 227 17.82 -6.80 -14.43
CA LYS A 227 18.45 -6.33 -13.19
C LYS A 227 17.48 -5.41 -12.44
N ILE A 228 17.65 -5.34 -11.13
CA ILE A 228 16.93 -4.40 -10.26
C ILE A 228 17.80 -3.18 -10.05
N VAL A 229 18.98 -3.39 -9.47
CA VAL A 229 19.99 -2.36 -9.27
C VAL A 229 21.38 -2.91 -9.59
N VAL A 230 22.28 -2.00 -9.94
CA VAL A 230 23.71 -2.28 -10.07
C VAL A 230 24.45 -1.27 -9.20
N GLN A 231 25.26 -1.76 -8.27
CA GLN A 231 26.14 -0.90 -7.50
C GLN A 231 27.23 -0.31 -8.40
N THR A 232 27.55 0.96 -8.22
CA THR A 232 28.47 1.68 -9.08
C THR A 232 29.30 2.68 -8.29
N PHE A 233 30.22 3.37 -8.97
CA PHE A 233 31.04 4.46 -8.42
C PHE A 233 30.50 5.82 -8.85
N PRO A 234 30.77 6.91 -8.08
CA PRO A 234 30.23 8.26 -8.37
C PRO A 234 30.51 8.74 -9.81
N ASN A 235 31.71 8.48 -10.32
CA ASN A 235 32.12 8.88 -11.67
C ASN A 235 31.41 8.10 -12.79
N ASN A 236 30.87 6.93 -12.51
CA ASN A 236 30.15 6.13 -13.47
C ASN A 236 28.67 6.51 -13.59
N VAL A 237 28.06 7.05 -12.54
CA VAL A 237 26.67 7.57 -12.59
C VAL A 237 26.54 8.60 -13.70
N ARG A 238 27.52 9.49 -13.86
CA ARG A 238 27.55 10.50 -14.95
C ARG A 238 27.75 9.90 -16.35
N LYS A 239 28.46 8.78 -16.51
CA LYS A 239 28.69 8.11 -17.80
C LYS A 239 27.44 7.42 -18.33
N PHE A 240 26.56 6.95 -17.46
CA PHE A 240 25.28 6.33 -17.82
C PHE A 240 24.18 7.37 -18.07
N TYR A 241 24.42 8.63 -17.68
CA TYR A 241 23.51 9.75 -17.96
C TYR A 241 23.86 10.33 -19.35
N LYS A 242 23.35 9.70 -20.41
CA LYS A 242 23.36 10.28 -21.75
C LYS A 242 22.03 10.99 -22.00
N PRO A 243 22.01 12.33 -22.14
CA PRO A 243 20.76 13.12 -22.28
C PRO A 243 19.93 12.81 -23.53
N HIS A 244 20.43 12.02 -24.46
CA HIS A 244 19.84 11.79 -25.79
C HIS A 244 19.46 10.34 -26.13
N GLU A 245 19.78 9.36 -25.29
CA GLU A 245 19.24 8.02 -25.43
C GLU A 245 18.07 7.90 -24.46
N SER A 246 16.89 7.50 -24.95
CA SER A 246 15.60 7.50 -24.24
C SER A 246 15.75 7.33 -22.72
N LEU A 247 15.48 8.41 -21.98
CA LEU A 247 15.64 8.61 -20.54
C LEU A 247 14.82 7.65 -19.66
N THR A 248 14.39 6.52 -20.17
CA THR A 248 13.44 5.62 -19.53
C THR A 248 14.09 4.46 -18.79
N GLN A 249 15.40 4.22 -18.94
CA GLN A 249 15.99 2.97 -18.45
C GLN A 249 16.70 3.06 -17.10
N PHE A 250 17.43 4.13 -16.78
CA PHE A 250 18.32 4.14 -15.63
C PHE A 250 17.98 5.22 -14.60
N ILE A 251 17.90 4.83 -13.32
CA ILE A 251 17.64 5.73 -12.19
C ILE A 251 18.91 5.82 -11.37
N PRO A 252 19.59 7.00 -11.30
CA PRO A 252 20.72 7.19 -10.41
C PRO A 252 20.22 7.27 -8.97
N LEU A 253 20.80 6.44 -8.09
CA LEU A 253 20.41 6.33 -6.71
C LEU A 253 21.65 6.53 -5.82
N THR A 254 21.48 7.26 -4.73
CA THR A 254 22.50 7.41 -3.69
C THR A 254 21.85 7.22 -2.32
N PHE A 255 22.40 6.32 -1.53
CA PHE A 255 21.96 6.05 -0.17
C PHE A 255 23.16 6.23 0.78
N ASN A 256 22.98 7.00 1.85
CA ASN A 256 23.99 7.11 2.88
C ASN A 256 23.81 5.97 3.88
N GLU A 257 24.78 5.07 3.96
CA GLU A 257 24.79 3.93 4.86
C GLU A 257 26.02 4.00 5.78
N ASN A 258 25.82 4.13 7.08
CA ASN A 258 26.87 4.26 8.08
C ASN A 258 27.88 5.40 7.75
N GLY A 259 27.36 6.53 7.27
CA GLY A 259 28.17 7.70 6.90
C GLY A 259 28.89 7.59 5.56
N LYS A 260 28.66 6.52 4.77
CA LYS A 260 29.24 6.35 3.43
C LYS A 260 28.14 6.38 2.36
N ASP A 261 28.39 7.13 1.30
CA ASP A 261 27.48 7.15 0.16
C ASP A 261 27.68 5.91 -0.70
N LEU A 262 26.62 5.15 -0.83
CA LEU A 262 26.50 4.01 -1.73
C LEU A 262 25.76 4.47 -3.00
N HIS A 263 26.37 4.25 -4.16
CA HIS A 263 25.81 4.65 -5.44
C HIS A 263 25.31 3.43 -6.20
N PHE A 264 24.10 3.54 -6.76
CA PHE A 264 23.49 2.50 -7.56
C PHE A 264 22.85 3.09 -8.82
N ILE A 265 22.63 2.23 -9.76
CA ILE A 265 21.81 2.47 -10.94
C ILE A 265 20.63 1.52 -10.87
N GLY A 266 19.43 2.06 -10.75
CA GLY A 266 18.18 1.31 -10.83
C GLY A 266 17.75 1.13 -12.28
N ASP A 267 17.21 -0.05 -12.60
CA ASP A 267 16.68 -0.44 -13.90
C ASP A 267 15.14 -0.49 -13.89
N ASP A 268 14.52 -0.96 -14.96
CA ASP A 268 13.05 -1.09 -15.08
C ASP A 268 12.43 -1.87 -13.92
N ASN A 269 13.09 -2.94 -13.45
CA ASN A 269 12.61 -3.73 -12.32
C ASN A 269 12.65 -2.97 -11.00
N PHE A 270 13.65 -2.11 -10.80
CA PHE A 270 13.65 -1.19 -9.65
C PHE A 270 12.47 -0.22 -9.72
N ARG A 271 12.20 0.32 -10.92
CA ARG A 271 11.06 1.22 -11.16
C ARG A 271 9.73 0.53 -10.88
N ALA A 272 9.58 -0.73 -11.30
CA ALA A 272 8.37 -1.52 -11.04
C ALA A 272 8.11 -1.69 -9.53
N ILE A 273 9.16 -1.97 -8.76
CA ILE A 273 9.06 -2.04 -7.28
C ILE A 273 8.76 -0.66 -6.69
N ALA A 274 9.47 0.39 -7.13
CA ALA A 274 9.28 1.75 -6.61
C ALA A 274 7.84 2.27 -6.84
N ARG A 275 7.16 1.82 -7.90
CA ARG A 275 5.74 2.18 -8.14
C ARG A 275 4.79 1.64 -7.09
N TYR A 276 5.16 0.58 -6.38
CA TYR A 276 4.31 -0.01 -5.34
C TYR A 276 4.03 0.99 -4.21
N ASN A 277 5.03 1.79 -3.82
CA ASN A 277 4.91 2.80 -2.75
C ASN A 277 5.49 4.18 -3.12
N ILE A 278 5.76 4.46 -4.40
CA ILE A 278 6.31 5.73 -4.93
C ILE A 278 7.53 6.19 -4.11
N SER A 279 8.48 5.28 -3.86
CA SER A 279 9.62 5.50 -2.96
C SER A 279 10.84 4.65 -3.33
N ASP A 280 11.99 5.31 -3.51
CA ASP A 280 13.25 4.62 -3.79
C ASP A 280 13.78 3.87 -2.56
N VAL A 281 13.60 4.42 -1.36
CA VAL A 281 14.01 3.72 -0.11
C VAL A 281 13.17 2.46 0.11
N TYR A 282 11.88 2.49 -0.26
CA TYR A 282 11.03 1.30 -0.23
C TYR A 282 11.54 0.24 -1.22
N ALA A 283 11.77 0.61 -2.48
CA ALA A 283 12.23 -0.32 -3.49
C ALA A 283 13.58 -0.96 -3.12
N MET A 284 14.48 -0.16 -2.55
CA MET A 284 15.76 -0.66 -2.06
C MET A 284 15.60 -1.60 -0.86
N ALA A 285 14.68 -1.31 0.08
CA ALA A 285 14.40 -2.21 1.20
C ALA A 285 13.84 -3.56 0.73
N VAL A 286 12.92 -3.56 -0.24
CA VAL A 286 12.41 -4.79 -0.88
C VAL A 286 13.55 -5.57 -1.52
N TYR A 287 14.41 -4.90 -2.29
CA TYR A 287 15.57 -5.52 -2.93
C TYR A 287 16.53 -6.13 -1.90
N TYR A 288 16.94 -5.37 -0.89
CA TYR A 288 17.84 -5.91 0.15
C TYR A 288 17.24 -7.10 0.89
N LEU A 289 15.94 -7.04 1.23
CA LEU A 289 15.26 -8.14 1.89
C LEU A 289 15.20 -9.39 1.00
N SER A 290 14.96 -9.22 -0.31
CA SER A 290 14.94 -10.33 -1.26
C SER A 290 16.31 -11.01 -1.39
N GLU A 291 17.40 -10.25 -1.37
CA GLU A 291 18.76 -10.79 -1.39
C GLU A 291 19.10 -11.61 -0.12
N GLU A 292 18.56 -11.22 1.04
CA GLU A 292 18.74 -12.01 2.28
C GLU A 292 17.98 -13.36 2.23
N PHE A 293 16.94 -13.47 1.44
CA PHE A 293 16.24 -14.75 1.26
C PHE A 293 17.00 -15.75 0.40
N LYS A 294 17.87 -15.27 -0.49
CA LYS A 294 18.71 -16.12 -1.36
C LYS A 294 19.92 -16.75 -0.64
N LYS A 295 20.35 -16.17 0.46
CA LYS A 295 21.44 -16.69 1.32
C LYS A 295 20.95 -17.88 2.14
#